data_8dba92688b464e17e893b313914a5c8f
#
_entry.id   8dba92688b464e17e893b313914a5c8f
#
_cell.length_a   1.000
_cell.length_b   1.000
_cell.length_c   1.000
_cell.angle_alpha   90.00
_cell.angle_beta   90.00
_cell.angle_gamma   90.00
#
_symmetry.space_group_name_H-M   'P 1'
#
loop_
_entity.id
_entity.type
_entity.pdbx_description
1 polymer ?
#
loop_
_entity_poly.entity_id
_entity_poly.type
_entity_poly.pdbx_seq_one_letter_code
_entity_poly.pdbx_strand_id
1 'polypeptide(L)'
;DVYKRQALPNCPQHLLTIFAAHKLGAVVAEHNPLYTARELEGPCKDHAAKVAVVWDKIAPLFQELSRTTPIEKVVSVNMIDAMPLVKRLALKLPIKSLKEKREQLHAEAPGTIPFSELQSPKMGGDGADIQNCPDTNQDSPAFILFTSGTTGKPKGAQLTHGNVMSNVVQGRSWISGI
;
A
#
# COMPACT_ATOMS: atom_id res chain seq x y z
N ASP A 1 -4.11 -11.69 -14.02
CA ASP A 1 -3.15 -10.81 -13.30
C ASP A 1 -3.86 -10.13 -12.14
N VAL A 2 -3.40 -10.37 -10.92
CA VAL A 2 -3.99 -9.76 -9.72
C VAL A 2 -3.18 -8.51 -9.39
N TYR A 3 -3.74 -7.34 -9.66
CA TYR A 3 -3.14 -6.06 -9.27
C TYR A 3 -3.63 -5.64 -7.89
N LYS A 4 -2.74 -5.12 -7.07
CA LYS A 4 -3.05 -4.47 -5.79
C LYS A 4 -2.53 -3.06 -5.79
N ARG A 5 -3.29 -2.13 -5.23
CA ARG A 5 -2.91 -0.71 -5.08
C ARG A 5 -2.44 -0.42 -3.70
N GLN A 6 -1.48 0.47 -3.63
CA GLN A 6 -0.99 0.96 -2.38
C GLN A 6 -0.80 2.48 -2.46
N ALA A 7 -1.34 3.18 -1.47
CA ALA A 7 -1.14 4.61 -1.27
C ALA A 7 -0.87 4.86 0.21
N LEU A 8 0.37 4.57 0.62
CA LEU A 8 0.82 4.62 2.00
C LEU A 8 2.08 5.48 2.11
N PRO A 9 2.23 6.24 3.20
CA PRO A 9 3.53 6.77 3.60
C PRO A 9 4.50 5.64 3.94
N ASN A 10 5.79 5.96 4.08
CA ASN A 10 6.79 4.99 4.52
C ASN A 10 6.48 4.53 5.95
N CYS A 11 5.93 3.34 6.08
CA CYS A 11 5.56 2.71 7.33
C CYS A 11 5.73 1.18 7.25
N PRO A 12 5.81 0.45 8.36
CA PRO A 12 5.95 -1.01 8.34
C PRO A 12 4.84 -1.72 7.56
N GLN A 13 3.60 -1.23 7.63
CA GLN A 13 2.47 -1.81 6.90
C GLN A 13 2.63 -1.69 5.38
N HIS A 14 3.36 -0.66 4.90
CA HIS A 14 3.71 -0.52 3.50
C HIS A 14 4.51 -1.73 3.01
N LEU A 15 5.60 -2.06 3.69
CA LEU A 15 6.42 -3.22 3.36
C LEU A 15 5.67 -4.55 3.50
N LEU A 16 4.88 -4.71 4.57
CA LEU A 16 4.05 -5.90 4.77
C LEU A 16 3.08 -6.11 3.61
N THR A 17 2.46 -5.04 3.11
CA THR A 17 1.55 -5.09 1.97
C THR A 17 2.28 -5.51 0.69
N ILE A 18 3.48 -4.97 0.42
CA ILE A 18 4.30 -5.34 -0.73
C ILE A 18 4.63 -6.84 -0.68
N PHE A 19 5.21 -7.31 0.43
CA PHE A 19 5.59 -8.71 0.56
C PHE A 19 4.40 -9.67 0.49
N ALA A 20 3.27 -9.31 1.10
CA ALA A 20 2.05 -10.10 1.00
C ALA A 20 1.52 -10.16 -0.45
N ALA A 21 1.53 -9.04 -1.17
CA ALA A 21 1.13 -8.98 -2.57
C ALA A 21 2.03 -9.85 -3.45
N HIS A 22 3.35 -9.73 -3.31
CA HIS A 22 4.31 -10.51 -4.09
C HIS A 22 4.22 -12.01 -3.77
N LYS A 23 3.98 -12.40 -2.52
CA LYS A 23 3.73 -13.80 -2.16
C LYS A 23 2.49 -14.39 -2.87
N LEU A 24 1.52 -13.56 -3.19
CA LEU A 24 0.32 -13.93 -3.93
C LEU A 24 0.50 -13.81 -5.45
N GLY A 25 1.72 -13.55 -5.94
CA GLY A 25 1.98 -13.29 -7.35
C GLY A 25 1.32 -12.02 -7.88
N ALA A 26 0.94 -11.10 -7.00
CA ALA A 26 0.27 -9.87 -7.39
C ALA A 26 1.25 -8.73 -7.67
N VAL A 27 0.92 -7.91 -8.67
CA VAL A 27 1.66 -6.69 -9.02
C VAL A 27 1.21 -5.55 -8.11
N VAL A 28 2.15 -4.80 -7.55
CA VAL A 28 1.86 -3.65 -6.68
C VAL A 28 1.89 -2.35 -7.48
N ALA A 29 0.77 -1.64 -7.55
CA ALA A 29 0.69 -0.31 -8.13
C ALA A 29 0.83 0.74 -7.02
N GLU A 30 1.95 1.46 -7.03
CA GLU A 30 2.28 2.48 -6.03
C GLU A 30 1.72 3.85 -6.41
N HIS A 31 1.06 4.49 -5.46
CA HIS A 31 0.56 5.85 -5.60
C HIS A 31 1.05 6.72 -4.46
N ASN A 32 1.34 7.98 -4.79
CA ASN A 32 1.65 8.95 -3.76
C ASN A 32 0.37 9.23 -2.92
N PRO A 33 0.43 9.06 -1.58
CA PRO A 33 -0.72 9.30 -0.71
C PRO A 33 -1.18 10.77 -0.68
N LEU A 34 -0.42 11.68 -1.26
CA LEU A 34 -0.76 13.10 -1.37
C LEU A 34 -1.47 13.47 -2.68
N TYR A 35 -1.69 12.49 -3.58
CA TYR A 35 -2.40 12.74 -4.83
C TYR A 35 -3.88 13.07 -4.60
N THR A 36 -4.38 13.97 -5.44
CA THR A 36 -5.81 14.32 -5.49
C THR A 36 -6.62 13.25 -6.23
N ALA A 37 -7.95 13.28 -6.09
CA ALA A 37 -8.86 12.39 -6.83
C ALA A 37 -8.59 12.41 -8.34
N ARG A 38 -8.39 13.60 -8.91
CA ARG A 38 -8.15 13.80 -10.34
C ARG A 38 -6.85 13.13 -10.81
N GLU A 39 -5.80 13.18 -9.99
CA GLU A 39 -4.50 12.55 -10.30
C GLU A 39 -4.57 11.02 -10.20
N LEU A 40 -5.41 10.50 -9.31
CA LEU A 40 -5.58 9.07 -9.08
C LEU A 40 -6.56 8.42 -10.06
N GLU A 41 -7.56 9.13 -10.58
CA GLU A 41 -8.64 8.55 -11.37
C GLU A 41 -8.14 7.84 -12.63
N GLY A 42 -7.24 8.47 -13.40
CA GLY A 42 -6.65 7.89 -14.60
C GLY A 42 -5.86 6.61 -14.30
N PRO A 43 -4.79 6.70 -13.48
CA PRO A 43 -4.06 5.52 -13.02
C PRO A 43 -4.97 4.44 -12.42
N CYS A 44 -6.02 4.84 -11.71
CA CYS A 44 -6.97 3.92 -11.13
C CYS A 44 -7.83 3.16 -12.15
N LYS A 45 -8.08 3.69 -13.29
CA LYS A 45 -8.79 3.00 -14.38
C LYS A 45 -7.84 2.09 -15.18
N ASP A 46 -6.58 2.48 -15.34
CA ASP A 46 -5.64 1.81 -16.25
C ASP A 46 -5.24 0.39 -15.79
N HIS A 47 -5.13 0.14 -14.49
CA HIS A 47 -4.59 -1.14 -13.98
C HIS A 47 -5.59 -1.95 -13.13
N ALA A 48 -6.85 -1.93 -13.38
CA ALA A 48 -7.90 -2.83 -12.89
C ALA A 48 -7.68 -3.48 -11.49
N ALA A 49 -6.97 -2.81 -10.57
CA ALA A 49 -6.69 -3.36 -9.25
C ALA A 49 -7.95 -3.36 -8.37
N LYS A 50 -8.27 -4.53 -7.81
CA LYS A 50 -9.48 -4.76 -7.02
C LYS A 50 -9.34 -4.37 -5.56
N VAL A 51 -8.13 -4.35 -5.03
CA VAL A 51 -7.85 -4.05 -3.61
C VAL A 51 -6.97 -2.81 -3.52
N ALA A 52 -7.38 -1.83 -2.72
CA ALA A 52 -6.60 -0.65 -2.39
C ALA A 52 -6.22 -0.68 -0.90
N VAL A 53 -4.92 -0.65 -0.59
CA VAL A 53 -4.40 -0.52 0.78
C VAL A 53 -3.90 0.90 0.95
N VAL A 54 -4.54 1.67 1.79
CA VAL A 54 -4.35 3.12 1.83
C VAL A 54 -4.24 3.64 3.26
N TRP A 55 -3.56 4.77 3.41
CA TRP A 55 -3.59 5.48 4.68
C TRP A 55 -5.03 5.87 5.04
N ASP A 56 -5.43 5.66 6.28
CA ASP A 56 -6.80 5.89 6.74
C ASP A 56 -7.32 7.32 6.46
N LYS A 57 -6.43 8.32 6.50
CA LYS A 57 -6.78 9.72 6.18
C LYS A 57 -7.22 9.94 4.73
N ILE A 58 -6.79 9.12 3.82
CA ILE A 58 -7.18 9.20 2.40
C ILE A 58 -8.18 8.11 1.99
N ALA A 59 -8.60 7.27 2.93
CA ALA A 59 -9.55 6.20 2.67
C ALA A 59 -10.88 6.70 2.08
N PRO A 60 -11.47 7.84 2.51
CA PRO A 60 -12.68 8.37 1.89
C PRO A 60 -12.52 8.66 0.39
N LEU A 61 -11.34 9.14 -0.03
CA LEU A 61 -11.02 9.36 -1.43
C LEU A 61 -11.07 8.06 -2.24
N PHE A 62 -10.50 6.98 -1.71
CA PHE A 62 -10.51 5.68 -2.38
C PHE A 62 -11.89 5.00 -2.36
N GLN A 63 -12.71 5.27 -1.36
CA GLN A 63 -14.12 4.86 -1.34
C GLN A 63 -14.94 5.59 -2.42
N GLU A 64 -14.66 6.85 -2.68
CA GLU A 64 -15.28 7.57 -3.79
C GLU A 64 -14.81 7.00 -5.14
N LEU A 65 -13.50 6.81 -5.31
CA LEU A 65 -12.91 6.21 -6.51
C LEU A 65 -13.42 4.78 -6.78
N SER A 66 -13.77 4.01 -5.77
CA SER A 66 -14.32 2.66 -5.95
C SER A 66 -15.67 2.64 -6.69
N ARG A 67 -16.39 3.77 -6.73
CA ARG A 67 -17.66 3.89 -7.47
C ARG A 67 -17.47 3.97 -8.98
N THR A 68 -16.28 4.41 -9.44
CA THR A 68 -15.98 4.68 -10.86
C THR A 68 -14.78 3.88 -11.38
N THR A 69 -14.18 3.04 -10.54
CA THR A 69 -13.00 2.23 -10.85
C THR A 69 -13.20 0.78 -10.40
N PRO A 70 -12.37 -0.18 -10.84
CA PRO A 70 -12.47 -1.58 -10.45
C PRO A 70 -12.16 -1.90 -8.97
N ILE A 71 -11.97 -0.91 -8.10
CA ILE A 71 -11.70 -1.14 -6.69
C ILE A 71 -12.94 -1.78 -6.02
N GLU A 72 -12.78 -3.00 -5.53
CA GLU A 72 -13.83 -3.73 -4.81
C GLU A 72 -13.68 -3.59 -3.28
N LYS A 73 -12.45 -3.48 -2.79
CA LYS A 73 -12.15 -3.40 -1.35
C LYS A 73 -11.12 -2.33 -1.04
N VAL A 74 -11.40 -1.55 -0.02
CA VAL A 74 -10.48 -0.55 0.53
C VAL A 74 -10.05 -1.01 1.91
N VAL A 75 -8.75 -1.19 2.10
CA VAL A 75 -8.12 -1.51 3.39
C VAL A 75 -7.48 -0.25 3.93
N SER A 76 -7.88 0.16 5.13
CA SER A 76 -7.35 1.35 5.79
C SER A 76 -6.22 1.01 6.75
N VAL A 77 -5.14 1.77 6.67
CA VAL A 77 -3.96 1.63 7.52
C VAL A 77 -3.89 2.77 8.51
N ASN A 78 -3.95 2.45 9.80
CA ASN A 78 -3.66 3.36 10.87
C ASN A 78 -2.14 3.32 11.15
N MET A 79 -1.44 4.42 10.89
CA MET A 79 0.01 4.50 11.08
C MET A 79 0.43 4.36 12.55
N ILE A 80 -0.46 4.67 13.50
CA ILE A 80 -0.19 4.57 14.93
C ILE A 80 -0.04 3.10 15.35
N ASP A 81 -0.70 2.15 14.67
CA ASP A 81 -0.69 0.74 15.06
C ASP A 81 0.69 0.08 14.97
N ALA A 82 1.58 0.60 14.11
CA ALA A 82 2.96 0.13 14.00
C ALA A 82 3.92 0.80 14.99
N MET A 83 3.46 1.75 15.77
CA MET A 83 4.31 2.44 16.74
C MET A 83 4.56 1.56 17.98
N PRO A 84 5.70 1.74 18.68
CA PRO A 84 5.95 1.12 19.99
C PRO A 84 4.80 1.42 20.96
N LEU A 85 4.47 0.44 21.81
CA LEU A 85 3.33 0.49 22.74
C LEU A 85 3.31 1.78 23.59
N VAL A 86 4.47 2.20 24.09
CA VAL A 86 4.61 3.43 24.90
C VAL A 86 4.13 4.66 24.11
N LYS A 87 4.54 4.79 22.83
CA LYS A 87 4.14 5.92 21.99
C LYS A 87 2.64 5.86 21.66
N ARG A 88 2.10 4.67 21.41
CA ARG A 88 0.65 4.47 21.19
C ARG A 88 -0.18 4.90 22.40
N LEU A 89 0.25 4.52 23.61
CA LEU A 89 -0.40 4.90 24.86
C LEU A 89 -0.28 6.41 25.11
N ALA A 90 0.89 7.00 24.88
CA ALA A 90 1.09 8.43 25.04
C ALA A 90 0.15 9.25 24.12
N LEU A 91 -0.08 8.81 22.86
CA LEU A 91 -0.99 9.48 21.95
C LEU A 91 -2.47 9.42 22.38
N LYS A 92 -2.83 8.59 23.35
CA LYS A 92 -4.19 8.52 23.93
C LYS A 92 -4.41 9.53 25.05
N LEU A 93 -3.34 10.12 25.61
CA LEU A 93 -3.47 11.11 26.68
C LEU A 93 -4.22 12.37 26.20
N PRO A 94 -5.03 13.00 27.06
CA PRO A 94 -5.83 14.18 26.72
C PRO A 94 -4.99 15.47 26.73
N ILE A 95 -3.83 15.42 26.08
CA ILE A 95 -2.91 16.56 25.91
C ILE A 95 -3.08 17.11 24.50
N LYS A 96 -3.31 18.41 24.37
CA LYS A 96 -3.62 19.08 23.10
C LYS A 96 -2.59 18.74 22.00
N SER A 97 -1.29 18.85 22.28
CA SER A 97 -0.24 18.54 21.30
C SER A 97 -0.21 17.07 20.86
N LEU A 98 -0.56 16.14 21.74
CA LEU A 98 -0.65 14.72 21.40
C LEU A 98 -1.93 14.40 20.62
N LYS A 99 -3.03 15.10 20.91
CA LYS A 99 -4.25 15.01 20.12
C LYS A 99 -4.01 15.49 18.69
N GLU A 100 -3.39 16.64 18.51
CA GLU A 100 -3.02 17.17 17.19
C GLU A 100 -2.13 16.19 16.40
N LYS A 101 -1.10 15.61 17.05
CA LYS A 101 -0.25 14.58 16.42
C LYS A 101 -1.05 13.33 16.04
N ARG A 102 -1.97 12.89 16.88
CA ARG A 102 -2.84 11.75 16.56
C ARG A 102 -3.70 12.04 15.34
N GLU A 103 -4.32 13.22 15.27
CA GLU A 103 -5.14 13.66 14.15
C GLU A 103 -4.33 13.84 12.85
N GLN A 104 -3.03 14.14 12.95
CA GLN A 104 -2.13 14.15 11.80
C GLN A 104 -1.82 12.75 11.26
N LEU A 105 -1.78 11.73 12.12
CA LEU A 105 -1.34 10.38 11.78
C LEU A 105 -2.47 9.41 11.49
N HIS A 106 -3.69 9.70 11.96
CA HIS A 106 -4.83 8.82 11.92
C HIS A 106 -6.14 9.59 11.73
N ALA A 107 -7.07 9.00 11.00
CA ALA A 107 -8.45 9.40 10.90
C ALA A 107 -9.36 8.17 10.92
N GLU A 108 -10.63 8.36 11.33
CA GLU A 108 -11.62 7.29 11.19
C GLU A 108 -11.92 7.04 9.71
N ALA A 109 -11.99 5.77 9.34
CA ALA A 109 -12.26 5.33 7.98
C ALA A 109 -13.43 4.32 7.94
N PRO A 110 -14.65 4.76 8.26
CA PRO A 110 -15.80 3.87 8.30
C PRO A 110 -16.07 3.26 6.93
N GLY A 111 -16.53 2.00 6.91
CA GLY A 111 -16.82 1.27 5.66
C GLY A 111 -15.59 0.72 4.94
N THR A 112 -14.41 0.80 5.55
CA THR A 112 -13.18 0.15 5.08
C THR A 112 -12.83 -1.07 5.94
N ILE A 113 -11.91 -1.91 5.48
CA ILE A 113 -11.36 -3.02 6.24
C ILE A 113 -10.12 -2.51 6.99
N PRO A 114 -10.09 -2.48 8.34
CA PRO A 114 -8.89 -2.10 9.06
C PRO A 114 -7.74 -3.07 8.79
N PHE A 115 -6.54 -2.55 8.53
CA PHE A 115 -5.37 -3.40 8.27
C PHE A 115 -5.06 -4.36 9.44
N SER A 116 -5.33 -3.96 10.67
CA SER A 116 -5.19 -4.79 11.86
C SER A 116 -6.07 -6.04 11.84
N GLU A 117 -7.23 -6.00 11.19
CA GLU A 117 -8.09 -7.18 11.02
C GLU A 117 -7.43 -8.23 10.12
N LEU A 118 -6.71 -7.82 9.08
CA LEU A 118 -6.00 -8.75 8.20
C LEU A 118 -4.87 -9.50 8.90
N GLN A 119 -4.35 -8.93 9.99
CA GLN A 119 -3.32 -9.55 10.83
C GLN A 119 -3.90 -10.49 11.91
N SER A 120 -5.22 -10.52 12.02
CA SER A 120 -5.90 -11.38 13.00
C SER A 120 -5.90 -12.85 12.53
N PRO A 121 -5.63 -13.81 13.43
CA PRO A 121 -5.75 -15.23 13.11
C PRO A 121 -7.14 -15.66 12.60
N LYS A 122 -8.18 -14.85 12.90
CA LYS A 122 -9.56 -15.11 12.44
C LYS A 122 -9.78 -14.80 10.96
N MET A 123 -8.98 -13.91 10.37
CA MET A 123 -9.03 -13.55 8.95
C MET A 123 -7.94 -14.26 8.15
N GLY A 124 -6.86 -14.69 8.81
CA GLY A 124 -5.85 -15.52 8.18
C GLY A 124 -6.43 -16.91 7.95
N GLY A 125 -6.68 -17.27 6.69
CA GLY A 125 -6.87 -18.67 6.34
C GLY A 125 -5.67 -19.51 6.82
N ASP A 126 -5.77 -20.80 6.74
CA ASP A 126 -4.72 -21.77 7.10
C ASP A 126 -3.45 -21.68 6.23
N GLY A 127 -3.34 -20.67 5.36
CA GLY A 127 -2.23 -20.49 4.44
C GLY A 127 -2.26 -21.41 3.22
N ALA A 128 -3.26 -22.27 3.10
CA ALA A 128 -3.39 -23.21 2.00
C ALA A 128 -3.48 -22.53 0.63
N ASP A 129 -4.09 -21.34 0.58
CA ASP A 129 -4.24 -20.57 -0.66
C ASP A 129 -2.90 -20.06 -1.23
N ILE A 130 -1.86 -19.97 -0.41
CA ILE A 130 -0.52 -19.51 -0.86
C ILE A 130 0.14 -20.56 -1.76
N GLN A 131 -0.22 -21.85 -1.62
CA GLN A 131 0.34 -22.92 -2.43
C GLN A 131 -0.13 -22.89 -3.89
N ASN A 132 -1.22 -22.20 -4.18
CA ASN A 132 -1.82 -22.07 -5.51
C ASN A 132 -1.49 -20.70 -6.17
N CYS A 133 -0.55 -19.94 -5.63
CA CYS A 133 -0.15 -18.68 -6.24
C CYS A 133 0.62 -18.91 -7.53
N PRO A 134 0.44 -18.06 -8.56
CA PRO A 134 1.20 -18.16 -9.79
C PRO A 134 2.70 -18.12 -9.53
N ASP A 135 3.44 -18.99 -10.20
CA ASP A 135 4.89 -18.94 -10.19
C ASP A 135 5.36 -17.59 -10.76
N THR A 136 6.15 -16.88 -9.98
CA THR A 136 6.77 -15.63 -10.40
C THR A 136 8.26 -15.88 -10.65
N ASN A 137 8.78 -15.25 -11.70
CA ASN A 137 10.20 -15.28 -12.05
C ASN A 137 10.76 -13.85 -12.12
N GLN A 138 12.03 -13.70 -12.46
CA GLN A 138 12.67 -12.40 -12.55
C GLN A 138 12.07 -11.46 -13.59
N ASP A 139 11.42 -11.99 -14.64
CA ASP A 139 10.79 -11.21 -15.71
C ASP A 139 9.32 -10.87 -15.39
N SER A 140 8.77 -11.48 -14.33
CA SER A 140 7.41 -11.19 -13.89
C SER A 140 7.30 -9.76 -13.34
N PRO A 141 6.22 -9.02 -13.65
CA PRO A 141 5.97 -7.70 -13.11
C PRO A 141 5.88 -7.72 -11.58
N ALA A 142 6.58 -6.81 -10.92
CA ALA A 142 6.53 -6.64 -9.47
C ALA A 142 5.81 -5.35 -9.08
N PHE A 143 6.14 -4.25 -9.77
CA PHE A 143 5.59 -2.93 -9.47
C PHE A 143 5.13 -2.20 -10.71
N ILE A 144 4.15 -1.30 -10.52
CA ILE A 144 3.83 -0.22 -11.44
C ILE A 144 4.01 1.09 -10.67
N LEU A 145 4.94 1.92 -11.14
CA LEU A 145 5.22 3.25 -10.58
C LEU A 145 4.74 4.32 -11.54
N PHE A 146 3.85 5.20 -11.08
CA PHE A 146 3.35 6.29 -11.91
C PHE A 146 4.27 7.49 -11.87
N THR A 147 4.72 7.93 -13.04
CA THR A 147 5.52 9.15 -13.20
C THR A 147 4.63 10.30 -13.66
N SER A 148 4.97 11.51 -13.24
CA SER A 148 4.26 12.76 -13.61
C SER A 148 4.51 13.19 -15.06
N GLY A 149 4.63 12.32 -16.00
CA GLY A 149 4.93 12.50 -17.41
C GLY A 149 4.95 13.96 -17.94
N THR A 150 5.98 14.34 -18.66
CA THR A 150 6.13 15.67 -19.28
C THR A 150 4.96 16.08 -20.19
N THR A 151 4.11 15.13 -20.56
CA THR A 151 2.94 15.30 -21.46
C THR A 151 1.61 15.43 -20.71
N GLY A 152 1.61 15.59 -19.40
CA GLY A 152 0.42 15.84 -18.56
C GLY A 152 -0.42 14.61 -18.19
N LYS A 153 -0.18 13.44 -18.78
CA LYS A 153 -0.81 12.17 -18.34
C LYS A 153 0.22 11.31 -17.61
N PRO A 154 -0.07 10.85 -16.39
CA PRO A 154 0.80 9.93 -15.67
C PRO A 154 1.03 8.66 -16.48
N LYS A 155 2.27 8.19 -16.56
CA LYS A 155 2.64 6.94 -17.23
C LYS A 155 3.06 5.93 -16.16
N GLY A 156 2.52 4.71 -16.22
CA GLY A 156 2.89 3.61 -15.35
C GLY A 156 4.17 2.94 -15.85
N ALA A 157 5.30 3.16 -15.17
CA ALA A 157 6.54 2.41 -15.40
C ALA A 157 6.43 1.05 -14.72
N GLN A 158 6.53 -0.02 -15.49
CA GLN A 158 6.53 -1.38 -14.99
C GLN A 158 7.94 -1.81 -14.61
N LEU A 159 8.11 -2.29 -13.37
CA LEU A 159 9.34 -2.90 -12.88
C LEU A 159 9.12 -4.39 -12.65
N THR A 160 10.07 -5.21 -13.11
CA THR A 160 10.06 -6.65 -12.87
C THR A 160 10.74 -7.00 -11.54
N HIS A 161 10.54 -8.22 -11.04
CA HIS A 161 11.27 -8.73 -9.88
C HIS A 161 12.79 -8.68 -10.11
N GLY A 162 13.25 -8.97 -11.32
CA GLY A 162 14.67 -8.86 -11.70
C GLY A 162 15.21 -7.43 -11.61
N ASN A 163 14.44 -6.42 -12.05
CA ASN A 163 14.84 -5.01 -11.91
C ASN A 163 15.04 -4.63 -10.44
N VAL A 164 14.09 -5.02 -9.59
CA VAL A 164 14.14 -4.72 -8.15
C VAL A 164 15.35 -5.41 -7.51
N MET A 165 15.56 -6.71 -7.78
CA MET A 165 16.69 -7.46 -7.23
C MET A 165 18.03 -6.91 -7.71
N SER A 166 18.17 -6.55 -8.97
CA SER A 166 19.38 -5.91 -9.50
C SER A 166 19.70 -4.61 -8.77
N ASN A 167 18.67 -3.78 -8.49
CA ASN A 167 18.84 -2.55 -7.75
C ASN A 167 19.28 -2.80 -6.29
N VAL A 168 18.70 -3.81 -5.63
CA VAL A 168 19.10 -4.21 -4.27
C VAL A 168 20.57 -4.68 -4.24
N VAL A 169 20.99 -5.49 -5.20
CA VAL A 169 22.38 -5.97 -5.30
C VAL A 169 23.34 -4.79 -5.53
N GLN A 170 22.99 -3.87 -6.43
CA GLN A 170 23.77 -2.64 -6.65
C GLN A 170 23.85 -1.80 -5.37
N GLY A 171 22.72 -1.54 -4.71
CA GLY A 171 22.70 -0.79 -3.45
C GLY A 171 23.59 -1.42 -2.38
N ARG A 172 23.51 -2.75 -2.21
CA ARG A 172 24.38 -3.49 -1.28
C ARG A 172 25.86 -3.36 -1.60
N SER A 173 26.25 -3.32 -2.88
CA SER A 173 27.67 -3.17 -3.27
C SER A 173 28.23 -1.77 -2.98
N TRP A 174 27.36 -0.76 -2.82
CA TRP A 174 27.75 0.63 -2.53
C TRP A 174 27.79 0.93 -1.02
N ILE A 175 27.03 0.21 -0.23
CA ILE A 175 26.94 0.41 1.22
C ILE A 175 27.88 -0.59 1.89
N SER A 176 29.07 -0.12 2.29
CA SER A 176 30.02 -0.93 3.06
C SER A 176 29.46 -1.25 4.44
N GLY A 177 29.33 -2.53 4.78
CA GLY A 177 28.96 -3.00 6.12
C GLY A 177 27.52 -3.48 6.30
N ILE A 178 26.76 -3.72 5.20
CA ILE A 178 25.49 -4.45 5.22
C ILE A 178 25.69 -5.88 4.73
#